data_b19ef218ff9f8a47ce30ed9cc2fa9917
#
_entry.id   b19ef218ff9f8a47ce30ed9cc2fa9917
#
_cell.length_a   1.000
_cell.length_b   1.000
_cell.length_c   1.000
_cell.angle_alpha   90.00
_cell.angle_beta   90.00
_cell.angle_gamma   90.00
#
_symmetry.space_group_name_H-M   'P 1'
#
loop_
_entity.id
_entity.type
_entity.pdbx_description
1 polymer ?
#
loop_
_entity_poly.entity_id
_entity_poly.type
_entity_poly.pdbx_seq_one_letter_code
_entity_poly.pdbx_strand_id
1 'polypeptide(L)'
;GKQEYLKRGGFDDVDMALQCHMMEIGNGRHCTIDTDCNGFVTKTVTFIGEAAHAGFAPHEGINALNMAELALNNIHALRETFQEKEKVRVSAIITEGGDLVNVVPAVVKMQIMVRAFTIDGMLDASKKVNRALKAGALAIGGKVEIDDKIGYLPMNTNRELSALYKENMIEYTGAEKDSFVELYETAGSTDLGDLSQIMPCMHIWTEGI
;
A
#
# COMPACT_ATOMS: atom_id res chain seq x y z
N GLY A 1 -12.13 1.58 -10.02
CA GLY A 1 -12.49 2.19 -8.76
C GLY A 1 -12.86 3.67 -8.90
N LYS A 2 -13.01 4.38 -7.80
CA LYS A 2 -13.47 5.79 -7.75
C LYS A 2 -12.55 6.75 -8.53
N GLN A 3 -11.25 6.47 -8.65
CA GLN A 3 -10.29 7.25 -9.46
C GLN A 3 -10.72 7.42 -10.92
N GLU A 4 -11.13 6.33 -11.56
CA GLU A 4 -11.52 6.37 -12.96
C GLU A 4 -12.84 7.12 -13.14
N TYR A 5 -13.76 6.99 -12.18
CA TYR A 5 -15.01 7.71 -12.17
C TYR A 5 -14.79 9.21 -11.94
N LEU A 6 -13.85 9.55 -11.03
CA LEU A 6 -13.43 10.93 -10.79
C LEU A 6 -12.87 11.59 -12.07
N LYS A 7 -11.97 10.91 -12.77
CA LYS A 7 -11.38 11.41 -14.04
C LYS A 7 -12.42 11.69 -15.15
N ARG A 8 -13.57 11.03 -15.08
CA ARG A 8 -14.68 11.19 -16.03
C ARG A 8 -15.72 12.22 -15.58
N GLY A 9 -15.44 12.98 -14.53
CA GLY A 9 -16.37 13.99 -14.00
C GLY A 9 -17.55 13.42 -13.21
N GLY A 10 -17.48 12.13 -12.81
CA GLY A 10 -18.60 11.49 -12.11
C GLY A 10 -18.85 11.96 -10.68
N PHE A 11 -18.02 12.90 -10.20
CA PHE A 11 -18.15 13.55 -8.90
C PHE A 11 -18.19 15.08 -9.00
N ASP A 12 -18.37 15.65 -10.20
CA ASP A 12 -18.32 17.11 -10.41
C ASP A 12 -19.45 17.86 -9.71
N ASP A 13 -20.57 17.19 -9.44
CA ASP A 13 -21.74 17.70 -8.73
C ASP A 13 -21.89 17.15 -7.30
N VAL A 14 -20.82 16.56 -6.73
CA VAL A 14 -20.81 15.97 -5.39
C VAL A 14 -20.03 16.86 -4.43
N ASP A 15 -20.70 17.31 -3.36
CA ASP A 15 -20.10 18.16 -2.33
C ASP A 15 -19.36 17.38 -1.25
N MET A 16 -19.79 16.14 -0.95
CA MET A 16 -19.18 15.26 0.07
C MET A 16 -19.43 13.79 -0.24
N ALA A 17 -18.60 12.91 0.29
CA ALA A 17 -18.76 11.47 0.14
C ALA A 17 -18.61 10.71 1.46
N LEU A 18 -19.54 9.79 1.70
CA LEU A 18 -19.52 8.89 2.85
C LEU A 18 -19.44 7.44 2.35
N GLN A 19 -18.63 6.65 3.05
CA GLN A 19 -18.55 5.21 2.82
C GLN A 19 -18.69 4.48 4.15
N CYS A 20 -19.46 3.40 4.13
CA CYS A 20 -19.65 2.54 5.30
C CYS A 20 -19.25 1.11 4.96
N HIS A 21 -18.53 0.46 5.87
CA HIS A 21 -18.26 -0.97 5.85
C HIS A 21 -18.71 -1.61 7.16
N MET A 22 -19.12 -2.87 7.10
CA MET A 22 -19.39 -3.67 8.30
C MET A 22 -18.14 -4.45 8.69
N MET A 23 -17.83 -4.46 9.98
CA MET A 23 -16.78 -5.27 10.58
C MET A 23 -17.10 -5.56 12.05
N GLU A 24 -16.46 -6.55 12.61
CA GLU A 24 -16.46 -6.78 14.04
C GLU A 24 -15.55 -5.76 14.73
N ILE A 25 -16.12 -4.93 15.62
CA ILE A 25 -15.37 -3.90 16.37
C ILE A 25 -15.06 -4.41 17.79
N GLY A 26 -16.00 -5.15 18.38
CA GLY A 26 -15.87 -5.76 19.70
C GLY A 26 -15.93 -4.77 20.88
N ASN A 27 -15.88 -5.31 22.09
CA ASN A 27 -15.88 -4.54 23.35
C ASN A 27 -17.09 -3.62 23.57
N GLY A 28 -18.27 -3.97 23.00
CA GLY A 28 -19.48 -3.16 23.12
C GLY A 28 -19.44 -1.85 22.33
N ARG A 29 -18.52 -1.72 21.40
CA ARG A 29 -18.39 -0.56 20.50
C ARG A 29 -19.00 -0.91 19.16
N HIS A 30 -19.75 0.01 18.58
CA HIS A 30 -20.58 -0.27 17.40
C HIS A 30 -20.14 0.48 16.14
N CYS A 31 -19.28 1.49 16.27
CA CYS A 31 -18.89 2.32 15.14
C CYS A 31 -17.50 2.92 15.33
N THR A 32 -16.73 3.01 14.25
CA THR A 32 -15.52 3.83 14.19
C THR A 32 -15.82 5.15 13.50
N ILE A 33 -15.25 6.22 14.00
CA ILE A 33 -15.25 7.54 13.38
C ILE A 33 -13.82 8.05 13.27
N ASP A 34 -13.59 9.04 12.42
CA ASP A 34 -12.26 9.58 12.18
C ASP A 34 -11.26 8.50 11.68
N THR A 35 -11.75 7.62 10.81
CA THR A 35 -10.94 6.52 10.28
C THR A 35 -9.99 7.01 9.21
N ASP A 36 -8.69 6.91 9.48
CA ASP A 36 -7.64 7.14 8.51
C ASP A 36 -7.06 5.82 8.01
N CYS A 37 -6.73 5.76 6.72
CA CYS A 37 -6.23 4.58 6.03
C CYS A 37 -4.98 4.89 5.24
N ASN A 38 -4.13 3.88 5.04
CA ASN A 38 -2.95 4.00 4.21
C ASN A 38 -3.31 4.16 2.72
N GLY A 39 -2.51 4.98 2.01
CA GLY A 39 -2.36 4.86 0.57
C GLY A 39 -1.36 3.77 0.19
N PHE A 40 -1.26 3.46 -1.10
CA PHE A 40 -0.28 2.50 -1.57
C PHE A 40 0.19 2.73 -3.01
N VAL A 41 1.43 2.28 -3.25
CA VAL A 41 2.02 2.11 -4.58
C VAL A 41 2.28 0.63 -4.80
N THR A 42 1.88 0.10 -5.95
CA THR A 42 2.29 -1.23 -6.41
C THR A 42 3.46 -1.12 -7.37
N LYS A 43 4.34 -2.11 -7.35
CA LYS A 43 5.48 -2.22 -8.24
C LYS A 43 5.48 -3.58 -8.91
N THR A 44 5.60 -3.59 -10.24
CA THR A 44 5.97 -4.78 -10.99
C THR A 44 7.44 -4.65 -11.33
N VAL A 45 8.23 -5.62 -10.88
CA VAL A 45 9.69 -5.58 -10.98
C VAL A 45 10.16 -6.76 -11.79
N THR A 46 11.03 -6.54 -12.76
CA THR A 46 11.69 -7.57 -13.55
C THR A 46 13.20 -7.40 -13.45
N PHE A 47 13.87 -8.39 -12.84
CA PHE A 47 15.32 -8.50 -12.85
C PHE A 47 15.74 -9.27 -14.09
N ILE A 48 16.74 -8.73 -14.82
CA ILE A 48 17.23 -9.26 -16.09
C ILE A 48 18.71 -9.52 -15.97
N GLY A 49 19.09 -10.76 -16.05
CA GLY A 49 20.44 -11.29 -16.03
C GLY A 49 20.77 -12.07 -17.29
N GLU A 50 21.58 -13.12 -17.14
CA GLU A 50 22.05 -13.97 -18.23
C GLU A 50 22.08 -15.43 -17.77
N ALA A 51 21.52 -16.34 -18.60
CA ALA A 51 21.48 -17.75 -18.29
C ALA A 51 22.84 -18.42 -18.51
N ALA A 52 23.19 -19.37 -17.65
CA ALA A 52 24.34 -20.26 -17.83
C ALA A 52 24.08 -21.60 -17.18
N HIS A 53 24.89 -22.61 -17.49
CA HIS A 53 24.79 -23.92 -16.82
C HIS A 53 25.34 -23.80 -15.40
N ALA A 54 24.48 -23.93 -14.39
CA ALA A 54 24.82 -23.63 -13.00
C ALA A 54 25.95 -24.52 -12.41
N GLY A 55 26.10 -25.76 -12.88
CA GLY A 55 27.15 -26.67 -12.43
C GLY A 55 28.44 -26.64 -13.26
N PHE A 56 28.37 -26.17 -14.51
CA PHE A 56 29.50 -26.21 -15.44
C PHE A 56 30.16 -24.86 -15.64
N ALA A 57 29.39 -23.82 -15.88
CA ALA A 57 29.92 -22.48 -16.20
C ALA A 57 29.09 -21.38 -15.51
N PRO A 58 28.85 -21.41 -14.18
CA PRO A 58 28.03 -20.40 -13.48
C PRO A 58 28.62 -18.99 -13.60
N HIS A 59 29.92 -18.89 -13.83
CA HIS A 59 30.63 -17.61 -13.97
C HIS A 59 30.34 -16.88 -15.29
N GLU A 60 29.75 -17.57 -16.26
CA GLU A 60 29.28 -16.96 -17.53
C GLU A 60 27.88 -16.37 -17.40
N GLY A 61 27.17 -16.67 -16.30
CA GLY A 61 25.81 -16.18 -16.06
C GLY A 61 25.76 -14.92 -15.18
N ILE A 62 24.62 -14.25 -15.26
CA ILE A 62 24.24 -13.15 -14.37
C ILE A 62 22.94 -13.54 -13.67
N ASN A 63 23.00 -13.88 -12.40
CA ASN A 63 21.89 -14.51 -11.67
C ASN A 63 20.85 -13.49 -11.25
N ALA A 64 19.69 -13.46 -11.93
CA ALA A 64 18.57 -12.58 -11.61
C ALA A 64 17.91 -12.90 -10.27
N LEU A 65 17.97 -14.15 -9.79
CA LEU A 65 17.42 -14.53 -8.47
C LEU A 65 18.27 -13.92 -7.34
N ASN A 66 19.59 -13.93 -7.48
CA ASN A 66 20.48 -13.29 -6.51
C ASN A 66 20.26 -11.76 -6.46
N MET A 67 19.94 -11.13 -7.60
CA MET A 67 19.58 -9.70 -7.60
C MET A 67 18.31 -9.46 -6.77
N ALA A 68 17.28 -10.29 -6.94
CA ALA A 68 16.03 -10.19 -6.20
C ALA A 68 16.25 -10.44 -4.70
N GLU A 69 17.07 -11.41 -4.33
CA GLU A 69 17.45 -11.69 -2.93
C GLU A 69 18.15 -10.49 -2.29
N LEU A 70 19.17 -9.94 -2.94
CA LEU A 70 19.87 -8.75 -2.46
C LEU A 70 18.95 -7.54 -2.37
N ALA A 71 18.04 -7.38 -3.32
CA ALA A 71 17.06 -6.30 -3.28
C ALA A 71 16.12 -6.44 -2.07
N LEU A 72 15.65 -7.64 -1.74
CA LEU A 72 14.85 -7.90 -0.55
C LEU A 72 15.63 -7.60 0.74
N ASN A 73 16.89 -8.03 0.81
CA ASN A 73 17.76 -7.74 1.95
C ASN A 73 17.98 -6.22 2.12
N ASN A 74 18.20 -5.49 1.02
CA ASN A 74 18.30 -4.04 1.02
C ASN A 74 17.00 -3.37 1.51
N ILE A 75 15.83 -3.86 1.11
CA ILE A 75 14.53 -3.38 1.59
C ILE A 75 14.42 -3.63 3.10
N HIS A 76 14.84 -4.78 3.60
CA HIS A 76 14.85 -5.08 5.05
C HIS A 76 15.74 -4.12 5.80
N ALA A 77 16.95 -3.84 5.31
CA ALA A 77 17.87 -2.88 5.91
C ALA A 77 17.34 -1.44 5.95
N LEU A 78 16.44 -1.07 5.00
CA LEU A 78 15.83 0.27 4.97
C LEU A 78 14.73 0.47 6.02
N ARG A 79 14.23 -0.57 6.70
CA ARG A 79 13.09 -0.45 7.63
C ARG A 79 13.35 0.53 8.76
N GLU A 80 14.57 0.63 9.26
CA GLU A 80 14.97 1.59 10.29
C GLU A 80 14.89 3.07 9.81
N THR A 81 14.86 3.29 8.50
CA THR A 81 14.82 4.63 7.91
C THR A 81 13.41 5.16 7.69
N PHE A 82 12.38 4.36 7.92
CA PHE A 82 11.00 4.79 7.82
C PHE A 82 10.56 5.46 9.12
N GLN A 83 9.91 6.63 9.01
CA GLN A 83 9.37 7.32 10.17
C GLN A 83 8.17 6.55 10.73
N GLU A 84 8.11 6.35 12.04
CA GLU A 84 7.02 5.61 12.69
C GLU A 84 5.64 6.20 12.42
N LYS A 85 5.54 7.54 12.40
CA LYS A 85 4.29 8.25 12.10
C LYS A 85 3.72 7.92 10.72
N GLU A 86 4.57 7.52 9.76
CA GLU A 86 4.15 7.18 8.40
C GLU A 86 3.59 5.75 8.29
N LYS A 87 3.74 4.92 9.33
CA LYS A 87 3.24 3.54 9.39
C LYS A 87 3.53 2.72 8.13
N VAL A 88 4.75 2.89 7.57
CA VAL A 88 5.14 2.27 6.31
C VAL A 88 5.04 0.75 6.39
N ARG A 89 4.45 0.15 5.38
CA ARG A 89 4.44 -1.31 5.16
C ARG A 89 4.95 -1.61 3.76
N VAL A 90 5.91 -2.53 3.68
CA VAL A 90 6.43 -3.05 2.41
C VAL A 90 6.23 -4.55 2.40
N SER A 91 5.44 -5.03 1.45
CA SER A 91 5.18 -6.45 1.20
C SER A 91 5.67 -6.81 -0.18
N ALA A 92 6.33 -7.95 -0.33
CA ALA A 92 6.88 -8.40 -1.60
C ALA A 92 6.66 -9.90 -1.79
N ILE A 93 6.44 -10.31 -3.05
CA ILE A 93 6.44 -11.70 -3.46
C ILE A 93 7.26 -11.87 -4.75
N ILE A 94 7.96 -12.99 -4.87
CA ILE A 94 8.56 -13.42 -6.15
C ILE A 94 7.48 -14.19 -6.90
N THR A 95 7.13 -13.74 -8.10
CA THR A 95 6.10 -14.37 -8.95
C THR A 95 6.68 -15.34 -9.97
N GLU A 96 7.94 -15.10 -10.38
CA GLU A 96 8.73 -16.01 -11.22
C GLU A 96 10.16 -16.01 -10.70
N GLY A 97 10.71 -17.18 -10.33
CA GLY A 97 12.02 -17.32 -9.69
C GLY A 97 13.08 -18.06 -10.51
N GLY A 98 12.77 -18.44 -11.75
CA GLY A 98 13.59 -19.26 -12.64
C GLY A 98 12.87 -20.55 -13.05
N ASP A 99 13.43 -21.31 -13.99
CA ASP A 99 12.80 -22.49 -14.58
C ASP A 99 13.37 -23.82 -14.07
N LEU A 100 14.70 -23.95 -14.05
CA LEU A 100 15.40 -25.19 -13.69
C LEU A 100 16.51 -24.92 -12.69
N VAL A 101 16.69 -25.81 -11.71
CA VAL A 101 17.71 -25.67 -10.67
C VAL A 101 19.14 -25.71 -11.17
N ASN A 102 19.39 -26.34 -12.33
CA ASN A 102 20.71 -26.44 -12.98
C ASN A 102 20.97 -25.33 -14.01
N VAL A 103 20.11 -24.32 -14.08
CA VAL A 103 20.28 -23.14 -14.95
C VAL A 103 20.29 -21.89 -14.10
N VAL A 104 21.29 -21.02 -14.30
CA VAL A 104 21.31 -19.69 -13.68
C VAL A 104 20.10 -18.89 -14.17
N PRO A 105 19.20 -18.40 -13.28
CA PRO A 105 18.01 -17.66 -13.68
C PRO A 105 18.37 -16.37 -14.41
N ALA A 106 17.93 -16.23 -15.67
CA ALA A 106 18.11 -15.03 -16.46
C ALA A 106 17.05 -13.97 -16.19
N VAL A 107 15.84 -14.39 -15.81
CA VAL A 107 14.72 -13.48 -15.53
C VAL A 107 14.05 -13.88 -14.23
N VAL A 108 13.83 -12.89 -13.36
CA VAL A 108 13.05 -13.04 -12.13
C VAL A 108 12.05 -11.90 -12.03
N LYS A 109 10.80 -12.23 -11.73
CA LYS A 109 9.74 -11.23 -11.54
C LYS A 109 9.29 -11.18 -10.10
N MET A 110 8.97 -9.98 -9.66
CA MET A 110 8.53 -9.69 -8.29
C MET A 110 7.37 -8.68 -8.32
N GLN A 111 6.46 -8.82 -7.38
CA GLN A 111 5.47 -7.79 -7.07
C GLN A 111 5.70 -7.26 -5.67
N ILE A 112 5.61 -5.94 -5.54
CA ILE A 112 5.80 -5.22 -4.27
C ILE A 112 4.65 -4.26 -4.06
N MET A 113 4.18 -4.16 -2.81
CA MET A 113 3.26 -3.14 -2.38
C MET A 113 3.90 -2.31 -1.27
N VAL A 114 3.95 -1.00 -1.48
CA VAL A 114 4.44 -0.01 -0.51
C VAL A 114 3.26 0.80 -0.03
N ARG A 115 2.99 0.77 1.28
CA ARG A 115 1.90 1.51 1.93
C ARG A 115 2.47 2.53 2.90
N ALA A 116 1.80 3.68 3.02
CA ALA A 116 2.08 4.66 4.05
C ALA A 116 0.86 5.50 4.38
N PHE A 117 0.95 6.21 5.51
CA PHE A 117 -0.15 6.97 6.09
C PHE A 117 -0.33 8.36 5.49
N THR A 118 0.74 8.89 4.86
CA THR A 118 0.70 10.16 4.13
C THR A 118 1.21 9.99 2.70
N ILE A 119 0.86 10.92 1.83
CA ILE A 119 1.37 10.95 0.44
C ILE A 119 2.89 11.06 0.43
N ASP A 120 3.45 11.95 1.25
CA ASP A 120 4.90 12.16 1.33
C ASP A 120 5.63 10.91 1.84
N GLY A 121 5.10 10.26 2.88
CA GLY A 121 5.61 9.00 3.41
C GLY A 121 5.56 7.87 2.37
N MET A 122 4.46 7.79 1.61
CA MET A 122 4.28 6.82 0.53
C MET A 122 5.31 7.02 -0.60
N LEU A 123 5.52 8.27 -1.02
CA LEU A 123 6.48 8.60 -2.07
C LEU A 123 7.92 8.43 -1.61
N ASP A 124 8.27 8.81 -0.38
CA ASP A 124 9.59 8.59 0.21
C ASP A 124 9.91 7.09 0.30
N ALA A 125 9.00 6.31 0.87
CA ALA A 125 9.15 4.86 0.97
C ALA A 125 9.29 4.20 -0.41
N SER A 126 8.48 4.62 -1.40
CA SER A 126 8.55 4.14 -2.78
C SER A 126 9.93 4.42 -3.41
N LYS A 127 10.48 5.64 -3.25
CA LYS A 127 11.83 6.00 -3.72
C LYS A 127 12.92 5.17 -3.08
N LYS A 128 12.83 4.93 -1.76
CA LYS A 128 13.78 4.08 -1.01
C LYS A 128 13.76 2.64 -1.51
N VAL A 129 12.55 2.08 -1.72
CA VAL A 129 12.40 0.73 -2.30
C VAL A 129 12.98 0.65 -3.70
N ASN A 130 12.72 1.64 -4.58
CA ASN A 130 13.31 1.66 -5.93
C ASN A 130 14.85 1.70 -5.90
N ARG A 131 15.44 2.44 -4.95
CA ARG A 131 16.89 2.43 -4.73
C ARG A 131 17.42 1.06 -4.30
N ALA A 132 16.72 0.37 -3.41
CA ALA A 132 17.07 -0.98 -2.95
C ALA A 132 17.05 -2.00 -4.10
N LEU A 133 16.02 -1.93 -4.96
CA LEU A 133 15.89 -2.78 -6.15
C LEU A 133 17.04 -2.55 -7.14
N LYS A 134 17.33 -1.30 -7.44
CA LYS A 134 18.46 -0.93 -8.32
C LYS A 134 19.82 -1.37 -7.75
N ALA A 135 20.01 -1.26 -6.45
CA ALA A 135 21.24 -1.70 -5.79
C ALA A 135 21.42 -3.23 -5.87
N GLY A 136 20.36 -4.02 -5.74
CA GLY A 136 20.40 -5.47 -5.91
C GLY A 136 20.83 -5.87 -7.32
N ALA A 137 20.28 -5.22 -8.35
CA ALA A 137 20.69 -5.46 -9.75
C ALA A 137 22.14 -5.04 -10.02
N LEU A 138 22.51 -3.86 -9.54
CA LEU A 138 23.87 -3.33 -9.71
C LEU A 138 24.93 -4.24 -9.07
N ALA A 139 24.66 -4.79 -7.89
CA ALA A 139 25.61 -5.66 -7.16
C ALA A 139 25.95 -6.94 -7.93
N ILE A 140 25.05 -7.47 -8.75
CA ILE A 140 25.26 -8.70 -9.53
C ILE A 140 25.66 -8.38 -10.99
N GLY A 141 25.55 -7.11 -11.42
CA GLY A 141 25.91 -6.69 -12.77
C GLY A 141 24.80 -6.85 -13.81
N GLY A 142 23.55 -7.07 -13.37
CA GLY A 142 22.39 -7.16 -14.26
C GLY A 142 21.57 -5.88 -14.33
N LYS A 143 20.35 -6.01 -14.84
CA LYS A 143 19.40 -4.89 -15.01
C LYS A 143 18.14 -5.13 -14.18
N VAL A 144 17.44 -4.03 -13.86
CA VAL A 144 16.11 -4.09 -13.25
C VAL A 144 15.18 -3.11 -13.94
N GLU A 145 14.01 -3.58 -14.29
CA GLU A 145 12.89 -2.77 -14.77
C GLU A 145 11.86 -2.67 -13.64
N ILE A 146 11.34 -1.47 -13.39
CA ILE A 146 10.39 -1.17 -12.31
C ILE A 146 9.22 -0.40 -12.92
N ASP A 147 8.03 -0.98 -12.87
CA ASP A 147 6.78 -0.30 -13.24
C ASP A 147 6.01 0.03 -11.96
N ASP A 148 5.94 1.34 -11.64
CA ASP A 148 5.29 1.86 -10.46
C ASP A 148 3.87 2.33 -10.81
N LYS A 149 2.88 1.87 -10.03
CA LYS A 149 1.49 2.33 -10.14
C LYS A 149 1.00 2.80 -8.79
N ILE A 150 0.58 4.06 -8.71
CA ILE A 150 -0.15 4.56 -7.55
C ILE A 150 -1.51 3.86 -7.55
N GLY A 151 -1.83 3.19 -6.45
CA GLY A 151 -3.11 2.54 -6.22
C GLY A 151 -4.13 3.53 -5.69
N TYR A 152 -4.24 3.64 -4.35
CA TYR A 152 -5.08 4.63 -3.69
C TYR A 152 -4.22 5.61 -2.90
N LEU A 153 -4.66 6.87 -2.81
CA LEU A 153 -4.07 7.84 -1.90
C LEU A 153 -4.50 7.56 -0.45
N PRO A 154 -3.72 8.01 0.54
CA PRO A 154 -4.12 7.91 1.93
C PRO A 154 -5.43 8.64 2.20
N MET A 155 -6.23 8.14 3.14
CA MET A 155 -7.47 8.79 3.54
C MET A 155 -7.17 10.09 4.32
N ASN A 156 -7.83 11.16 3.93
CA ASN A 156 -7.86 12.44 4.64
C ASN A 156 -9.28 12.67 5.15
N THR A 157 -9.58 12.13 6.34
CA THR A 157 -10.93 12.16 6.90
C THR A 157 -11.32 13.57 7.33
N ASN A 158 -12.53 14.01 6.93
CA ASN A 158 -13.10 15.26 7.38
C ASN A 158 -13.68 15.10 8.80
N ARG A 159 -13.03 15.74 9.79
CA ARG A 159 -13.37 15.61 11.22
C ARG A 159 -14.71 16.26 11.58
N GLU A 160 -15.10 17.34 10.89
CA GLU A 160 -16.40 17.99 11.12
C GLU A 160 -17.54 17.09 10.66
N LEU A 161 -17.40 16.44 9.52
CA LEU A 161 -18.37 15.47 9.02
C LEU A 161 -18.49 14.25 9.96
N SER A 162 -17.36 13.79 10.51
CA SER A 162 -17.34 12.71 11.51
C SER A 162 -18.06 13.10 12.80
N ALA A 163 -17.85 14.32 13.29
CA ALA A 163 -18.53 14.83 14.49
C ALA A 163 -20.05 14.91 14.28
N LEU A 164 -20.49 15.45 13.14
CA LEU A 164 -21.91 15.53 12.79
C LEU A 164 -22.54 14.13 12.68
N TYR A 165 -21.83 13.18 12.08
CA TYR A 165 -22.29 11.79 12.02
C TYR A 165 -22.48 11.20 13.41
N LYS A 166 -21.51 11.41 14.32
CA LYS A 166 -21.60 10.93 15.71
C LYS A 166 -22.80 11.52 16.44
N GLU A 167 -23.02 12.83 16.32
CA GLU A 167 -24.17 13.51 16.94
C GLU A 167 -25.50 12.93 16.44
N ASN A 168 -25.65 12.75 15.13
CA ASN A 168 -26.84 12.16 14.54
C ASN A 168 -27.07 10.71 15.00
N MET A 169 -26.01 9.90 15.06
CA MET A 169 -26.12 8.52 15.54
C MET A 169 -26.61 8.47 16.99
N ILE A 170 -26.11 9.34 17.87
CA ILE A 170 -26.56 9.42 19.26
C ILE A 170 -28.04 9.82 19.32
N GLU A 171 -28.43 10.83 18.53
CA GLU A 171 -29.81 11.35 18.53
C GLU A 171 -30.83 10.30 18.03
N TYR A 172 -30.55 9.66 16.89
CA TYR A 172 -31.53 8.79 16.22
C TYR A 172 -31.52 7.34 16.72
N THR A 173 -30.39 6.84 17.21
CA THR A 173 -30.27 5.44 17.65
C THR A 173 -30.27 5.27 19.17
N GLY A 174 -30.07 6.37 19.92
CA GLY A 174 -29.83 6.30 21.36
C GLY A 174 -28.47 5.70 21.73
N ALA A 175 -27.52 5.62 20.77
CA ALA A 175 -26.18 5.09 21.01
C ALA A 175 -25.47 5.87 22.11
N GLU A 176 -24.78 5.18 22.99
CA GLU A 176 -23.96 5.80 24.03
C GLU A 176 -22.70 6.42 23.43
N LYS A 177 -22.21 7.52 24.01
CA LYS A 177 -20.99 8.21 23.53
C LYS A 177 -19.78 7.27 23.46
N ASP A 178 -19.70 6.31 24.36
CA ASP A 178 -18.60 5.35 24.46
C ASP A 178 -18.69 4.20 23.42
N SER A 179 -19.80 4.15 22.68
CA SER A 179 -19.98 3.19 21.58
C SER A 179 -19.13 3.50 20.35
N PHE A 180 -18.49 4.67 20.32
CA PHE A 180 -17.67 5.09 19.18
C PHE A 180 -16.17 4.91 19.46
N VAL A 181 -15.45 4.36 18.46
CA VAL A 181 -13.99 4.36 18.43
C VAL A 181 -13.54 5.58 17.64
N GLU A 182 -12.96 6.54 18.32
CA GLU A 182 -12.42 7.76 17.70
C GLU A 182 -10.98 7.56 17.27
N LEU A 183 -10.55 8.28 16.24
CA LEU A 183 -9.18 8.24 15.69
C LEU A 183 -8.74 6.81 15.33
N TYR A 184 -9.62 6.07 14.68
CA TYR A 184 -9.30 4.72 14.23
C TYR A 184 -8.36 4.77 13.03
N GLU A 185 -7.17 4.22 13.21
CA GLU A 185 -6.15 4.16 12.18
C GLU A 185 -5.98 2.71 11.69
N THR A 186 -6.17 2.47 10.40
CA THR A 186 -6.01 1.15 9.81
C THR A 186 -4.90 1.13 8.75
N ALA A 187 -4.15 0.04 8.71
CA ALA A 187 -3.17 -0.22 7.65
C ALA A 187 -3.84 -0.66 6.32
N GLY A 188 -5.17 -0.77 6.28
CA GLY A 188 -5.96 -0.97 5.08
C GLY A 188 -5.84 0.18 4.11
N SER A 189 -6.51 0.08 2.97
CA SER A 189 -6.58 1.13 1.96
C SER A 189 -7.97 1.15 1.35
N THR A 190 -8.46 2.33 0.99
CA THR A 190 -9.77 2.52 0.36
C THR A 190 -9.65 3.47 -0.83
N ASP A 191 -10.43 3.24 -1.89
CA ASP A 191 -10.51 4.17 -3.02
C ASP A 191 -11.25 5.47 -2.70
N LEU A 192 -11.82 5.60 -1.50
CA LEU A 192 -12.32 6.86 -0.96
C LEU A 192 -11.16 7.84 -0.64
N GLY A 193 -9.95 7.30 -0.38
CA GLY A 193 -8.76 8.12 -0.15
C GLY A 193 -8.48 9.10 -1.28
N ASP A 194 -8.73 8.71 -2.53
CA ASP A 194 -8.56 9.60 -3.68
C ASP A 194 -9.55 10.78 -3.67
N LEU A 195 -10.82 10.52 -3.32
CA LEU A 195 -11.85 11.55 -3.21
C LEU A 195 -11.59 12.48 -2.04
N SER A 196 -11.06 11.95 -0.93
CA SER A 196 -10.78 12.72 0.28
C SER A 196 -9.69 13.79 0.11
N GLN A 197 -8.98 13.78 -1.02
CA GLN A 197 -8.01 14.83 -1.37
C GLN A 197 -8.67 16.06 -2.00
N ILE A 198 -9.94 15.95 -2.45
CA ILE A 198 -10.60 17.01 -3.21
C ILE A 198 -11.97 17.43 -2.65
N MET A 199 -12.56 16.62 -1.79
CA MET A 199 -13.84 16.93 -1.15
C MET A 199 -13.91 16.35 0.27
N PRO A 200 -14.80 16.87 1.15
CA PRO A 200 -15.03 16.28 2.46
C PRO A 200 -15.46 14.83 2.36
N CYS A 201 -14.71 13.94 2.99
CA CYS A 201 -15.01 12.51 3.01
C CYS A 201 -14.93 11.94 4.42
N MET A 202 -15.73 10.92 4.70
CA MET A 202 -15.57 10.07 5.87
C MET A 202 -15.79 8.59 5.54
N HIS A 203 -15.03 7.74 6.20
CA HIS A 203 -15.16 6.29 6.10
C HIS A 203 -15.49 5.71 7.46
N ILE A 204 -16.64 5.11 7.56
CA ILE A 204 -17.19 4.57 8.79
C ILE A 204 -17.08 3.05 8.74
N TRP A 205 -16.68 2.47 9.86
CA TRP A 205 -16.82 1.04 10.09
C TRP A 205 -17.86 0.83 11.17
N THR A 206 -18.87 0.03 10.90
CA THR A 206 -19.93 -0.26 11.85
C THR A 206 -20.02 -1.75 12.11
N GLU A 207 -20.38 -2.13 13.34
CA GLU A 207 -20.62 -3.51 13.68
C GLU A 207 -21.83 -4.04 12.91
N GLY A 208 -21.70 -5.24 12.35
CA GLY A 208 -22.83 -5.96 11.76
C GLY A 208 -23.78 -6.48 12.83
N ILE A 209 -25.06 -6.57 12.51
CA ILE A 209 -26.10 -7.18 13.34
C ILE A 209 -25.89 -8.70 13.39
#